data_01170dd7eac4fe90759bbe1af152addc
#
_entry.id   01170dd7eac4fe90759bbe1af152addc
#
_cell.length_a   1.000
_cell.length_b   1.000
_cell.length_c   1.000
_cell.angle_alpha   90.00
_cell.angle_beta   90.00
_cell.angle_gamma   90.00
#
_symmetry.space_group_name_H-M   'P 1'
#
loop_
_entity.id
_entity.type
_entity.pdbx_description
1 polymer ?
#
loop_
_entity_poly.entity_id
_entity_poly.type
_entity_poly.pdbx_seq_one_letter_code
_entity_poly.pdbx_strand_id
1 'polypeptide(L)'
;MDTINDKDALFQRIQQLIRENISDEFIESLKTKNGDTQSSERPIISRICEIFDANQITYKQAGSQQSKDFRNINGIGLDIEVKKTAGTVIYFNDTLPTENIYYIIFIAGQKTKKGEVKIKPQLIFMNGSKFVEDSPWVSEYEAELTALKDKWARGEGKKQLSGCISVYPRPTYKADVKDWIV
;
A
#
# COMPACT_ATOMS: atom_id res chain seq x y z
N MET A 1 21.54 -7.57 17.38
CA MET A 1 20.72 -6.34 17.39
C MET A 1 19.55 -6.59 16.45
N ASP A 2 18.35 -6.60 17.01
CA ASP A 2 17.17 -7.05 16.30
C ASP A 2 16.71 -6.00 15.29
N THR A 3 17.00 -6.23 14.01
CA THR A 3 16.60 -5.36 12.89
C THR A 3 15.09 -5.15 12.78
N ILE A 4 14.28 -6.03 13.36
CA ILE A 4 12.81 -5.91 13.40
C ILE A 4 12.41 -4.79 14.37
N ASN A 5 13.04 -4.73 15.55
CA ASN A 5 12.75 -3.71 16.55
C ASN A 5 13.08 -2.29 16.05
N ASP A 6 14.15 -2.16 15.24
CA ASP A 6 14.53 -0.88 14.63
C ASP A 6 13.52 -0.42 13.56
N LYS A 7 12.94 -1.35 12.78
CA LYS A 7 11.92 -1.02 11.78
C LYS A 7 10.62 -0.56 12.41
N ASP A 8 10.15 -1.25 13.45
CA ASP A 8 8.93 -0.87 14.16
C ASP A 8 9.08 0.50 14.83
N ALA A 9 10.21 0.76 15.49
CA ALA A 9 10.48 2.06 16.09
C ALA A 9 10.53 3.19 15.06
N LEU A 10 11.18 2.97 13.90
CA LEU A 10 11.20 3.95 12.82
C LEU A 10 9.79 4.15 12.23
N PHE A 11 9.02 3.09 12.05
CA PHE A 11 7.66 3.18 11.54
C PHE A 11 6.73 3.94 12.51
N GLN A 12 6.85 3.73 13.82
CA GLN A 12 6.13 4.50 14.83
C GLN A 12 6.47 6.00 14.75
N ARG A 13 7.76 6.34 14.58
CA ARG A 13 8.18 7.73 14.36
C ARG A 13 7.54 8.32 13.09
N ILE A 14 7.55 7.57 11.99
CA ILE A 14 6.92 7.99 10.73
C ILE A 14 5.41 8.19 10.94
N GLN A 15 4.76 7.28 11.64
CA GLN A 15 3.34 7.40 11.99
C GLN A 15 3.04 8.70 12.73
N GLN A 16 3.84 9.04 13.73
CA GLN A 16 3.69 10.29 14.47
C GLN A 16 3.83 11.50 13.56
N LEU A 17 4.92 11.56 12.77
CA LEU A 17 5.19 12.66 11.85
C LEU A 17 4.05 12.85 10.82
N ILE A 18 3.54 11.77 10.28
CA ILE A 18 2.43 11.84 9.31
C ILE A 18 1.16 12.34 9.98
N ARG A 19 0.82 11.87 11.20
CA ARG A 19 -0.35 12.34 11.94
C ARG A 19 -0.28 13.81 12.31
N GLU A 20 0.91 14.33 12.63
CA GLU A 20 1.14 15.74 12.96
C GLU A 20 1.06 16.67 11.75
N ASN A 21 1.34 16.17 10.55
CA ASN A 21 1.47 16.98 9.34
C ASN A 21 0.40 16.75 8.28
N ILE A 22 -0.50 15.81 8.47
CA ILE A 22 -1.62 15.52 7.55
C ILE A 22 -2.94 15.72 8.28
N SER A 23 -3.73 16.71 7.84
CA SER A 23 -5.03 17.01 8.42
C SER A 23 -6.16 16.16 7.83
N ASP A 24 -7.27 16.08 8.55
CA ASP A 24 -8.49 15.40 8.07
C ASP A 24 -9.04 16.05 6.79
N GLU A 25 -8.91 17.38 6.64
CA GLU A 25 -9.32 18.10 5.42
C GLU A 25 -8.49 17.65 4.22
N PHE A 26 -7.17 17.46 4.40
CA PHE A 26 -6.33 16.90 3.34
C PHE A 26 -6.81 15.50 2.95
N ILE A 27 -7.06 14.63 3.93
CA ILE A 27 -7.52 13.25 3.68
C ILE A 27 -8.89 13.27 2.98
N GLU A 28 -9.82 14.13 3.41
CA GLU A 28 -11.15 14.29 2.78
C GLU A 28 -11.04 14.78 1.34
N SER A 29 -10.07 15.64 1.03
CA SER A 29 -9.83 16.16 -0.33
C SER A 29 -9.40 15.08 -1.33
N LEU A 30 -8.88 13.95 -0.84
CA LEU A 30 -8.45 12.81 -1.66
C LEU A 30 -9.61 11.99 -2.25
N LYS A 31 -10.85 12.39 -2.03
CA LYS A 31 -12.02 11.73 -2.64
C LYS A 31 -11.92 11.79 -4.15
N THR A 32 -11.92 10.62 -4.78
CA THR A 32 -11.88 10.48 -6.24
C THR A 32 -13.18 10.99 -6.86
N LYS A 33 -13.05 11.87 -7.84
CA LYS A 33 -14.14 12.18 -8.77
C LYS A 33 -13.96 11.28 -10.00
N ASN A 34 -14.99 10.51 -10.34
CA ASN A 34 -15.07 9.75 -11.59
C ASN A 34 -14.02 8.63 -11.81
N GLY A 35 -13.62 7.90 -10.78
CA GLY A 35 -12.83 6.66 -10.95
C GLY A 35 -11.34 6.85 -11.25
N ASP A 36 -10.83 8.06 -11.33
CA ASP A 36 -9.41 8.33 -11.49
C ASP A 36 -8.66 8.20 -10.14
N THR A 37 -8.15 6.99 -9.88
CA THR A 37 -7.39 6.70 -8.66
C THR A 37 -5.99 7.33 -8.67
N GLN A 38 -5.34 7.41 -9.84
CA GLN A 38 -3.96 7.88 -9.96
C GLN A 38 -3.81 9.37 -9.63
N SER A 39 -4.78 10.20 -10.03
CA SER A 39 -4.74 11.64 -9.75
C SER A 39 -4.78 11.96 -8.26
N SER A 40 -5.31 11.07 -7.45
CA SER A 40 -5.43 11.24 -6.00
C SER A 40 -4.34 10.54 -5.19
N GLU A 41 -3.54 9.66 -5.81
CA GLU A 41 -2.38 9.03 -5.17
C GLU A 41 -1.15 9.95 -5.17
N ARG A 42 -0.92 10.68 -6.27
CA ARG A 42 0.22 11.60 -6.39
C ARG A 42 0.31 12.65 -5.27
N PRO A 43 -0.77 13.35 -4.89
CA PRO A 43 -0.73 14.30 -3.76
C PRO A 43 -0.32 13.64 -2.44
N ILE A 44 -0.74 12.39 -2.20
CA ILE A 44 -0.37 11.66 -0.99
C ILE A 44 1.13 11.40 -0.97
N ILE A 45 1.66 10.83 -2.06
CA ILE A 45 3.09 10.52 -2.17
C ILE A 45 3.93 11.79 -2.05
N SER A 46 3.55 12.87 -2.76
CA SER A 46 4.26 14.16 -2.65
C SER A 46 4.26 14.68 -1.21
N ARG A 47 3.13 14.59 -0.51
CA ARG A 47 3.04 15.07 0.87
C ARG A 47 3.90 14.24 1.83
N ILE A 48 3.95 12.92 1.65
CA ILE A 48 4.84 12.06 2.46
C ILE A 48 6.30 12.37 2.16
N CYS A 49 6.67 12.59 0.89
CA CYS A 49 8.03 13.02 0.53
C CYS A 49 8.43 14.32 1.25
N GLU A 50 7.57 15.34 1.22
CA GLU A 50 7.82 16.60 1.93
C GLU A 50 8.07 16.39 3.43
N ILE A 51 7.27 15.52 4.08
CA ILE A 51 7.42 15.19 5.50
C ILE A 51 8.76 14.46 5.73
N PHE A 52 9.11 13.51 4.89
CA PHE A 52 10.35 12.75 5.01
C PHE A 52 11.57 13.66 4.82
N ASP A 53 11.57 14.50 3.79
CA ASP A 53 12.66 15.42 3.49
C ASP A 53 12.86 16.46 4.62
N ALA A 54 11.76 17.03 5.13
CA ALA A 54 11.79 17.97 6.26
C ALA A 54 12.35 17.34 7.56
N ASN A 55 12.23 16.03 7.72
CA ASN A 55 12.68 15.28 8.90
C ASN A 55 13.96 14.46 8.66
N GLN A 56 14.63 14.68 7.53
CA GLN A 56 15.88 14.00 7.17
C GLN A 56 15.74 12.46 7.12
N ILE A 57 14.56 11.96 6.76
CA ILE A 57 14.29 10.54 6.54
C ILE A 57 14.69 10.23 5.10
N THR A 58 15.70 9.37 4.94
CA THR A 58 16.15 8.94 3.61
C THR A 58 15.31 7.77 3.09
N TYR A 59 15.05 7.74 1.79
CA TYR A 59 14.25 6.70 1.14
C TYR A 59 14.61 6.56 -0.33
N LYS A 60 14.24 5.42 -0.91
CA LYS A 60 14.23 5.21 -2.36
C LYS A 60 12.78 5.16 -2.82
N GLN A 61 12.38 6.14 -3.61
CA GLN A 61 11.04 6.14 -4.20
C GLN A 61 10.94 5.08 -5.30
N ALA A 62 9.82 4.41 -5.38
CA ALA A 62 9.57 3.41 -6.41
C ALA A 62 9.34 4.06 -7.77
N GLY A 63 9.81 3.41 -8.82
CA GLY A 63 9.41 3.73 -10.20
C GLY A 63 7.99 3.25 -10.49
N SER A 64 7.41 3.73 -11.57
CA SER A 64 5.98 3.58 -11.95
C SER A 64 5.43 2.16 -12.12
N GLN A 65 6.20 1.11 -11.87
CA GLN A 65 5.78 -0.30 -11.99
C GLN A 65 6.29 -1.15 -10.82
N GLN A 66 6.58 -0.53 -9.68
CA GLN A 66 7.13 -1.21 -8.52
C GLN A 66 6.09 -1.25 -7.40
N SER A 67 6.04 -2.37 -6.70
CA SER A 67 5.02 -2.71 -5.71
C SER A 67 5.13 -2.01 -4.36
N LYS A 68 6.07 -1.06 -4.20
CA LYS A 68 6.34 -0.40 -2.92
C LYS A 68 6.63 1.06 -3.18
N ASP A 69 5.94 1.97 -2.51
CA ASP A 69 6.09 3.41 -2.75
C ASP A 69 7.41 3.97 -2.18
N PHE A 70 7.79 3.51 -0.99
CA PHE A 70 9.02 3.90 -0.33
C PHE A 70 9.82 2.67 0.08
N ARG A 71 11.10 2.63 -0.26
CA ARG A 71 11.98 1.48 0.01
C ARG A 71 13.22 1.86 0.76
N ASN A 72 13.68 0.89 1.56
CA ASN A 72 14.92 0.95 2.31
C ASN A 72 15.08 2.26 3.09
N ILE A 73 14.00 2.65 3.79
CA ILE A 73 13.97 3.89 4.56
C ILE A 73 15.08 3.87 5.60
N ASN A 74 15.84 4.98 5.68
CA ASN A 74 17.03 5.15 6.50
C ASN A 74 18.09 4.02 6.35
N GLY A 75 18.06 3.29 5.24
CA GLY A 75 19.05 2.22 4.97
C GLY A 75 18.83 0.93 5.77
N ILE A 76 17.76 0.82 6.59
CA ILE A 76 17.52 -0.34 7.46
C ILE A 76 16.59 -1.40 6.83
N GLY A 77 16.24 -1.25 5.56
CA GLY A 77 15.36 -2.19 4.85
C GLY A 77 13.89 -2.09 5.26
N LEU A 78 13.45 -0.96 5.81
CA LEU A 78 12.04 -0.65 6.01
C LEU A 78 11.43 -0.25 4.67
N ASP A 79 10.40 -0.97 4.26
CA ASP A 79 9.62 -0.70 3.04
C ASP A 79 8.19 -0.32 3.40
N ILE A 80 7.66 0.71 2.76
CA ILE A 80 6.30 1.20 2.99
C ILE A 80 5.53 1.22 1.67
N GLU A 81 4.30 0.74 1.72
CA GLU A 81 3.28 0.89 0.68
C GLU A 81 2.14 1.77 1.18
N VAL A 82 1.71 2.68 0.32
CA VAL A 82 0.60 3.58 0.60
C VAL A 82 -0.65 3.06 -0.09
N LYS A 83 -1.75 2.99 0.65
CA LYS A 83 -3.06 2.58 0.12
C LYS A 83 -4.07 3.68 0.37
N LYS A 84 -5.04 3.79 -0.53
CA LYS A 84 -6.15 4.73 -0.40
C LYS A 84 -7.49 4.03 -0.62
N THR A 85 -8.45 4.34 0.21
CA THR A 85 -9.85 3.93 0.01
C THR A 85 -10.81 5.02 0.49
N ALA A 86 -12.01 5.03 -0.04
CA ALA A 86 -13.09 5.87 0.51
C ALA A 86 -13.88 5.13 1.60
N GLY A 87 -13.84 3.80 1.60
CA GLY A 87 -14.61 2.94 2.50
C GLY A 87 -13.71 2.12 3.43
N THR A 88 -14.16 0.92 3.75
CA THR A 88 -13.45 -0.03 4.62
C THR A 88 -12.64 -1.06 3.85
N VAL A 89 -12.84 -1.17 2.54
CA VAL A 89 -12.17 -2.20 1.72
C VAL A 89 -10.98 -1.62 0.99
N ILE A 90 -9.84 -2.27 1.17
CA ILE A 90 -8.59 -1.97 0.47
C ILE A 90 -8.37 -3.01 -0.61
N TYR A 91 -7.88 -2.56 -1.75
CA TYR A 91 -7.52 -3.42 -2.88
C TYR A 91 -6.01 -3.52 -3.01
N PHE A 92 -5.53 -4.75 -3.08
CA PHE A 92 -4.17 -5.07 -3.46
C PHE A 92 -4.22 -5.61 -4.89
N ASN A 93 -3.80 -4.77 -5.82
CA ASN A 93 -3.77 -5.11 -7.24
C ASN A 93 -2.34 -5.44 -7.64
N ASP A 94 -2.16 -6.56 -8.35
CA ASP A 94 -0.87 -7.04 -8.85
C ASP A 94 0.13 -7.54 -7.79
N THR A 95 -0.06 -7.16 -6.53
CA THR A 95 0.74 -7.59 -5.38
C THR A 95 -0.17 -8.01 -4.24
N LEU A 96 0.17 -9.11 -3.59
CA LEU A 96 -0.51 -9.53 -2.36
C LEU A 96 0.10 -8.79 -1.16
N PRO A 97 -0.62 -8.66 -0.04
CA PRO A 97 -0.01 -8.17 1.18
C PRO A 97 1.10 -9.12 1.63
N THR A 98 2.20 -8.58 2.16
CA THR A 98 3.34 -9.35 2.66
C THR A 98 3.72 -8.90 4.06
N GLU A 99 4.19 -9.85 4.89
CA GLU A 99 4.56 -9.62 6.28
C GLU A 99 5.67 -8.56 6.47
N ASN A 100 6.52 -8.40 5.46
CA ASN A 100 7.70 -7.53 5.55
C ASN A 100 7.47 -6.10 5.07
N ILE A 101 6.25 -5.76 4.67
CA ILE A 101 5.88 -4.42 4.21
C ILE A 101 5.01 -3.75 5.27
N TYR A 102 5.26 -2.46 5.49
CA TYR A 102 4.41 -1.62 6.31
C TYR A 102 3.46 -0.83 5.42
N TYR A 103 2.26 -0.60 5.91
CA TYR A 103 1.19 0.05 5.15
C TYR A 103 0.74 1.33 5.81
N ILE A 104 0.61 2.38 5.01
CA ILE A 104 -0.06 3.63 5.38
C ILE A 104 -1.33 3.71 4.56
N ILE A 105 -2.48 3.69 5.24
CA ILE A 105 -3.78 3.61 4.59
C ILE A 105 -4.54 4.91 4.83
N PHE A 106 -4.86 5.59 3.74
CA PHE A 106 -5.67 6.79 3.73
C PHE A 106 -7.13 6.42 3.49
N ILE A 107 -7.97 6.62 4.49
CA ILE A 107 -9.42 6.48 4.36
C ILE A 107 -10.01 7.88 4.15
N ALA A 108 -10.38 8.18 2.91
CA ALA A 108 -10.93 9.49 2.55
C ALA A 108 -12.33 9.75 3.13
N GLY A 109 -12.96 8.70 3.67
CA GLY A 109 -14.27 8.78 4.30
C GLY A 109 -15.44 8.74 3.31
N GLN A 110 -16.59 8.44 3.83
CA GLN A 110 -17.86 8.35 3.08
C GLN A 110 -18.96 9.19 3.73
N LYS A 111 -19.79 9.80 2.89
CA LYS A 111 -21.03 10.46 3.30
C LYS A 111 -22.24 9.75 2.68
N THR A 112 -23.36 9.73 3.37
CA THR A 112 -24.62 9.26 2.82
C THR A 112 -25.09 10.21 1.72
N LYS A 113 -26.12 9.80 0.94
CA LYS A 113 -26.76 10.70 -0.04
C LYS A 113 -27.36 11.96 0.59
N LYS A 114 -27.66 11.91 1.89
CA LYS A 114 -28.18 13.06 2.67
C LYS A 114 -27.07 13.94 3.26
N GLY A 115 -25.78 13.60 3.01
CA GLY A 115 -24.62 14.35 3.50
C GLY A 115 -24.14 13.97 4.90
N GLU A 116 -24.79 13.00 5.56
CA GLU A 116 -24.35 12.50 6.87
C GLU A 116 -23.04 11.72 6.74
N VAL A 117 -22.14 11.88 7.70
CA VAL A 117 -20.86 11.17 7.72
C VAL A 117 -21.11 9.69 8.08
N LYS A 118 -20.81 8.79 7.16
CA LYS A 118 -20.84 7.34 7.37
C LYS A 118 -19.50 6.79 7.84
N ILE A 119 -18.41 7.28 7.25
CA ILE A 119 -17.03 6.94 7.61
C ILE A 119 -16.26 8.25 7.63
N LYS A 120 -15.57 8.52 8.75
CA LYS A 120 -14.71 9.71 8.87
C LYS A 120 -13.42 9.56 8.10
N PRO A 121 -12.82 10.66 7.60
CA PRO A 121 -11.44 10.66 7.12
C PRO A 121 -10.50 10.19 8.22
N GLN A 122 -9.56 9.30 7.91
CA GLN A 122 -8.58 8.85 8.90
C GLN A 122 -7.38 8.14 8.28
N LEU A 123 -6.34 7.95 9.09
CA LEU A 123 -5.11 7.24 8.75
C LEU A 123 -5.01 5.96 9.58
N ILE A 124 -4.71 4.85 8.89
CA ILE A 124 -4.37 3.57 9.52
C ILE A 124 -2.92 3.24 9.17
N PHE A 125 -2.19 2.75 10.17
CA PHE A 125 -0.80 2.32 10.04
C PHE A 125 -0.69 0.89 10.52
N MET A 126 -0.10 0.02 9.72
CA MET A 126 0.00 -1.39 10.08
C MET A 126 1.16 -2.10 9.43
N ASN A 127 1.59 -3.19 10.04
CA ASN A 127 2.47 -4.17 9.44
C ASN A 127 1.65 -5.14 8.59
N GLY A 128 2.21 -5.60 7.49
CA GLY A 128 1.55 -6.53 6.58
C GLY A 128 1.22 -7.89 7.18
N SER A 129 1.88 -8.30 8.27
CA SER A 129 1.54 -9.51 9.02
C SER A 129 0.06 -9.56 9.42
N LYS A 130 -0.55 -8.40 9.71
CA LYS A 130 -1.96 -8.31 10.05
C LYS A 130 -2.90 -8.79 8.93
N PHE A 131 -2.50 -8.64 7.67
CA PHE A 131 -3.27 -9.15 6.54
C PHE A 131 -3.02 -10.64 6.30
N VAL A 132 -1.81 -11.13 6.63
CA VAL A 132 -1.40 -12.51 6.36
C VAL A 132 -1.90 -13.46 7.46
N GLU A 133 -1.93 -13.02 8.72
CA GLU A 133 -2.47 -13.79 9.85
C GLU A 133 -3.88 -14.31 9.60
N ASP A 134 -4.74 -13.48 9.00
CA ASP A 134 -6.13 -13.84 8.71
C ASP A 134 -6.32 -14.64 7.41
N SER A 135 -5.25 -14.83 6.64
CA SER A 135 -5.32 -15.43 5.30
C SER A 135 -4.06 -16.26 4.99
N PRO A 136 -3.83 -17.38 5.68
CA PRO A 136 -2.59 -18.18 5.53
C PRO A 136 -2.41 -18.73 4.09
N TRP A 137 -3.49 -18.89 3.33
CA TRP A 137 -3.45 -19.29 1.92
C TRP A 137 -2.79 -18.25 0.99
N VAL A 138 -2.60 -17.01 1.44
CA VAL A 138 -1.97 -15.94 0.63
C VAL A 138 -0.54 -16.33 0.26
N SER A 139 0.22 -16.91 1.19
CA SER A 139 1.61 -17.32 0.95
C SER A 139 1.70 -18.45 -0.08
N GLU A 140 0.79 -19.44 -0.02
CA GLU A 140 0.70 -20.53 -1.00
C GLU A 140 0.36 -19.98 -2.38
N TYR A 141 -0.66 -19.14 -2.46
CA TYR A 141 -1.06 -18.50 -3.72
C TYR A 141 0.05 -17.64 -4.32
N GLU A 142 0.81 -16.89 -3.50
CA GLU A 142 1.95 -16.09 -3.97
C GLU A 142 3.07 -16.96 -4.55
N ALA A 143 3.34 -18.11 -3.93
CA ALA A 143 4.32 -19.08 -4.43
C ALA A 143 3.90 -19.65 -5.79
N GLU A 144 2.64 -20.07 -5.94
CA GLU A 144 2.08 -20.55 -7.21
C GLU A 144 2.10 -19.48 -8.30
N LEU A 145 1.70 -18.25 -7.95
CA LEU A 145 1.72 -17.12 -8.87
C LEU A 145 3.13 -16.78 -9.35
N THR A 146 4.11 -16.85 -8.45
CA THR A 146 5.53 -16.66 -8.77
C THR A 146 6.01 -17.75 -9.71
N ALA A 147 5.72 -18.99 -9.44
CA ALA A 147 6.08 -20.12 -10.30
C ALA A 147 5.45 -19.98 -11.71
N LEU A 148 4.19 -19.54 -11.79
CA LEU A 148 3.50 -19.28 -13.05
C LEU A 148 4.21 -18.15 -13.84
N LYS A 149 4.56 -17.05 -13.17
CA LYS A 149 5.28 -15.92 -13.78
C LYS A 149 6.67 -16.33 -14.27
N ASP A 150 7.40 -17.10 -13.49
CA ASP A 150 8.75 -17.55 -13.83
C ASP A 150 8.71 -18.49 -15.04
N LYS A 151 7.74 -19.38 -15.12
CA LYS A 151 7.57 -20.28 -16.26
C LYS A 151 7.18 -19.55 -17.54
N TRP A 152 6.16 -18.68 -17.49
CA TRP A 152 5.50 -18.16 -18.69
C TRP A 152 5.81 -16.69 -19.02
N ALA A 153 6.03 -15.84 -18.02
CA ALA A 153 6.30 -14.43 -18.26
C ALA A 153 7.80 -14.09 -18.35
N ARG A 154 8.68 -14.92 -17.81
CA ARG A 154 10.13 -14.67 -17.74
C ARG A 154 10.98 -15.74 -18.41
N GLY A 155 10.59 -17.01 -18.32
CA GLY A 155 11.36 -18.18 -18.80
C GLY A 155 11.12 -18.53 -20.26
N GLU A 156 11.41 -19.81 -20.60
CA GLU A 156 11.21 -20.36 -21.96
C GLU A 156 9.77 -20.23 -22.46
N GLY A 157 8.79 -20.34 -21.57
CA GLY A 157 7.38 -20.14 -21.92
C GLY A 157 7.08 -18.76 -22.51
N LYS A 158 7.85 -17.71 -22.13
CA LYS A 158 7.71 -16.37 -22.73
C LYS A 158 7.99 -16.40 -24.23
N LYS A 159 8.99 -17.15 -24.67
CA LYS A 159 9.32 -17.29 -26.10
C LYS A 159 8.20 -17.99 -26.86
N GLN A 160 7.60 -19.03 -26.26
CA GLN A 160 6.48 -19.77 -26.86
C GLN A 160 5.23 -18.93 -27.02
N LEU A 161 4.98 -18.01 -26.07
CA LEU A 161 3.80 -17.14 -26.08
C LEU A 161 4.03 -15.82 -26.84
N SER A 162 5.26 -15.54 -27.27
CA SER A 162 5.62 -14.29 -27.92
C SER A 162 4.79 -14.06 -29.20
N GLY A 163 4.10 -12.93 -29.25
CA GLY A 163 3.24 -12.54 -30.35
C GLY A 163 1.83 -13.14 -30.35
N CYS A 164 1.52 -14.05 -29.43
CA CYS A 164 0.22 -14.72 -29.37
C CYS A 164 -0.56 -14.37 -28.09
N ILE A 165 0.09 -14.54 -26.91
CA ILE A 165 -0.56 -14.35 -25.61
C ILE A 165 0.41 -13.60 -24.69
N SER A 166 -0.11 -12.66 -23.91
CA SER A 166 0.61 -12.04 -22.81
C SER A 166 0.11 -12.65 -21.50
N VAL A 167 0.97 -13.36 -20.79
CA VAL A 167 0.66 -13.86 -19.44
C VAL A 167 1.07 -12.82 -18.43
N TYR A 168 0.09 -12.08 -17.94
CA TYR A 168 0.27 -11.11 -16.86
C TYR A 168 -0.80 -11.34 -15.78
N PRO A 169 -0.61 -12.36 -14.92
CA PRO A 169 -1.57 -12.63 -13.88
C PRO A 169 -1.60 -11.47 -12.88
N ARG A 170 -2.78 -10.87 -12.71
CA ARG A 170 -3.04 -9.75 -11.79
C ARG A 170 -3.97 -10.23 -10.69
N PRO A 171 -3.43 -10.68 -9.56
CA PRO A 171 -4.28 -10.99 -8.41
C PRO A 171 -4.92 -9.72 -7.89
N THR A 172 -6.14 -9.86 -7.40
CA THR A 172 -6.81 -8.81 -6.63
C THR A 172 -7.17 -9.39 -5.27
N TYR A 173 -6.49 -8.95 -4.24
CA TYR A 173 -6.84 -9.25 -2.86
C TYR A 173 -7.63 -8.08 -2.26
N LYS A 174 -8.68 -8.39 -1.50
CA LYS A 174 -9.52 -7.41 -0.81
C LYS A 174 -9.39 -7.61 0.68
N ALA A 175 -8.94 -6.59 1.39
CA ALA A 175 -8.91 -6.58 2.84
C ALA A 175 -9.98 -5.61 3.37
N ASP A 176 -10.82 -6.07 4.31
CA ASP A 176 -11.76 -5.20 5.02
C ASP A 176 -11.11 -4.71 6.32
N VAL A 177 -10.88 -3.42 6.41
CA VAL A 177 -10.23 -2.78 7.55
C VAL A 177 -11.22 -2.15 8.54
N LYS A 178 -12.48 -2.56 8.49
CA LYS A 178 -13.55 -2.00 9.34
C LYS A 178 -13.22 -2.06 10.84
N ASP A 179 -12.55 -3.13 11.29
CA ASP A 179 -12.22 -3.35 12.70
C ASP A 179 -11.08 -2.45 13.19
N TRP A 180 -10.41 -1.72 12.29
CA TRP A 180 -9.34 -0.77 12.58
C TRP A 180 -9.77 0.69 12.40
N ILE A 181 -11.02 0.90 12.04
CA ILE A 181 -11.64 2.24 11.90
C ILE A 181 -12.16 2.69 13.27
N VAL A 182 -11.76 3.88 13.69
CA VAL A 182 -12.16 4.50 14.95
C VAL A 182 -13.30 5.50 14.73
#